data_5e5e68f4dbd633f790351647502152d5
#
_entry.id   5e5e68f4dbd633f790351647502152d5
#
_cell.length_a   1.000
_cell.length_b   1.000
_cell.length_c   1.000
_cell.angle_alpha   90.00
_cell.angle_beta   90.00
_cell.angle_gamma   90.00
#
_symmetry.space_group_name_H-M   'P 1'
#
loop_
_entity.id
_entity.type
_entity.pdbx_description
1 polymer ?
#
loop_
_entity_poly.entity_id
_entity_poly.type
_entity_poly.pdbx_seq_one_letter_code
_entity_poly.pdbx_strand_id
1 'polypeptide(L)'
;MRTRLFALLPLAGATLLGAVEPAVPLSPAATAAVLQPAERTAILKKTATLRLAPDLARLTPGERAAVEHLLQVGGIFQRLYEDARHPEAESARNRLLDEARSPGTGKRSESDAARLFRLFQGPIATTLDNRRVPFLPVAAETPGKNVYPAGITAAEVESFLAAHPEERAAILGDRTVVRRATAEALAADLDTLQRVPLIAGLQPFLAAKLADLAEHPDPQRLYAVPQAVAWARPMATAYLALQHAADAVEADDAEFAGYLRNRSRDLLANDYESGDAAWVTGRFGRLNAQIGSYETYDDALFGVKAFPGMSLLLRDEAATAELAKSLGSLQEIEDALPYAPHKRVRSEIPIGVYEIIADFGQARGTNTATNLPNDPLFSRRYGRIILMRENIMKNPDLFANATRRWNAAIALDSRSALAADGGAGGFQRTLWHEIGHYLGPEQSRDGRGLDQALKGWADTLEEMKSDLVSLFAMQKLADAQLATPERLAAVRASGILRTLNDNRPRQDQPYQLMQLVQFNWFLDRGLLTTNADGQLEIHDEKYAATVASLLQETLALQLGGDPAATAEFFSRWTSWKLDLHEAIAKRMRDAQTTRYNLVRYAALGE
;
A
#
# COMPACT_ATOMS: atom_id res chain seq x y z
N MET A 1 15.67 33.85 -20.73
CA MET A 1 15.26 33.48 -19.35
C MET A 1 15.97 32.20 -19.02
N ARG A 2 16.81 32.22 -18.00
CA ARG A 2 17.83 31.17 -17.75
C ARG A 2 17.26 30.08 -16.85
N THR A 3 17.18 28.88 -17.37
CA THR A 3 16.85 27.64 -16.63
C THR A 3 17.96 27.37 -15.62
N ARG A 4 17.66 27.45 -14.32
CA ARG A 4 18.59 27.05 -13.27
C ARG A 4 18.42 25.55 -13.03
N LEU A 5 19.42 24.77 -13.41
CA LEU A 5 19.63 23.41 -12.94
C LEU A 5 19.73 23.42 -11.41
N PHE A 6 18.86 22.68 -10.73
CA PHE A 6 19.05 22.32 -9.33
C PHE A 6 20.08 21.21 -9.23
N ALA A 7 21.30 21.60 -8.96
CA ALA A 7 22.35 20.68 -8.53
C ALA A 7 22.12 20.37 -7.04
N LEU A 8 22.00 19.09 -6.71
CA LEU A 8 22.10 18.60 -5.34
C LEU A 8 23.45 19.03 -4.75
N LEU A 9 23.44 20.03 -3.91
CA LEU A 9 24.58 20.40 -3.08
C LEU A 9 24.80 19.30 -2.03
N PRO A 10 26.02 18.76 -1.90
CA PRO A 10 26.34 17.91 -0.75
C PRO A 10 26.42 18.80 0.49
N LEU A 11 25.63 18.49 1.51
CA LEU A 11 25.82 19.03 2.85
C LEU A 11 27.23 18.68 3.30
N ALA A 12 28.07 19.69 3.42
CA ALA A 12 29.33 19.61 4.14
C ALA A 12 29.03 19.52 5.63
N GLY A 13 28.72 18.34 6.07
CA GLY A 13 28.70 17.98 7.48
C GLY A 13 30.13 17.77 7.97
N ALA A 14 30.48 18.40 9.06
CA ALA A 14 31.77 18.30 9.72
C ALA A 14 32.20 16.82 9.85
N THR A 15 33.35 16.52 9.28
CA THR A 15 34.06 15.25 9.41
C THR A 15 34.43 14.98 10.86
N LEU A 16 33.63 14.20 11.56
CA LEU A 16 34.14 13.36 12.65
C LEU A 16 34.59 12.06 11.98
N LEU A 17 35.88 11.97 11.73
CA LEU A 17 36.59 10.74 11.39
C LEU A 17 36.43 9.75 12.55
N GLY A 18 35.37 8.95 12.51
CA GLY A 18 35.25 7.72 13.26
C GLY A 18 35.70 6.58 12.35
N ALA A 19 36.60 5.76 12.81
CA ALA A 19 37.16 4.61 12.12
C ALA A 19 36.08 3.78 11.42
N VAL A 20 36.30 3.50 10.13
CA VAL A 20 35.57 2.51 9.36
C VAL A 20 35.88 1.16 9.98
N GLU A 21 34.92 0.56 10.68
CA GLU A 21 35.04 -0.84 11.08
C GLU A 21 35.14 -1.71 9.82
N PRO A 22 36.05 -2.71 9.81
CA PRO A 22 36.15 -3.63 8.70
C PRO A 22 34.84 -4.43 8.58
N ALA A 23 34.27 -4.44 7.38
CA ALA A 23 33.12 -5.28 7.06
C ALA A 23 33.41 -6.72 7.47
N VAL A 24 32.57 -7.27 8.35
CA VAL A 24 32.59 -8.68 8.72
C VAL A 24 32.50 -9.49 7.41
N PRO A 25 33.45 -10.41 7.13
CA PRO A 25 33.37 -11.24 5.94
C PRO A 25 32.16 -12.16 6.09
N LEU A 26 31.15 -11.94 5.25
CA LEU A 26 30.00 -12.82 5.12
C LEU A 26 30.49 -14.23 4.78
N SER A 27 30.06 -15.21 5.57
CA SER A 27 30.15 -16.63 5.23
C SER A 27 29.64 -16.80 3.79
N PRO A 28 30.23 -17.65 2.92
CA PRO A 28 29.76 -17.83 1.57
C PRO A 28 28.38 -18.50 1.59
N ALA A 29 27.34 -17.68 1.77
CA ALA A 29 25.99 -18.12 1.45
C ALA A 29 25.99 -18.49 -0.03
N ALA A 30 25.54 -19.71 -0.34
CA ALA A 30 25.43 -20.22 -1.70
C ALA A 30 24.81 -19.12 -2.57
N THR A 31 25.56 -18.61 -3.53
CA THR A 31 25.14 -17.53 -4.42
C THR A 31 23.87 -18.01 -5.12
N ALA A 32 22.72 -17.46 -4.77
CA ALA A 32 21.47 -17.77 -5.43
C ALA A 32 21.65 -17.52 -6.94
N ALA A 33 21.00 -18.31 -7.77
CA ALA A 33 21.07 -18.14 -9.22
C ALA A 33 20.61 -16.72 -9.58
N VAL A 34 21.51 -15.89 -10.05
CA VAL A 34 21.24 -14.50 -10.42
C VAL A 34 20.42 -14.47 -11.71
N LEU A 35 19.42 -13.60 -11.74
CA LEU A 35 18.55 -13.40 -12.91
C LEU A 35 19.39 -13.10 -14.17
N GLN A 36 19.17 -13.86 -15.23
CA GLN A 36 19.96 -13.76 -16.45
C GLN A 36 19.69 -12.46 -17.20
N PRO A 37 20.65 -11.92 -17.98
CA PRO A 37 20.47 -10.67 -18.73
C PRO A 37 19.25 -10.65 -19.64
N ALA A 38 18.91 -11.78 -20.29
CA ALA A 38 17.72 -11.90 -21.14
C ALA A 38 16.41 -11.72 -20.34
N GLU A 39 16.33 -12.27 -19.12
CA GLU A 39 15.17 -12.13 -18.25
C GLU A 39 15.05 -10.69 -17.74
N ARG A 40 16.17 -10.03 -17.38
CA ARG A 40 16.18 -8.59 -17.01
C ARG A 40 15.63 -7.73 -18.13
N THR A 41 16.10 -7.94 -19.36
CA THR A 41 15.60 -7.23 -20.54
C THR A 41 14.11 -7.51 -20.79
N ALA A 42 13.65 -8.74 -20.58
CA ALA A 42 12.24 -9.10 -20.73
C ALA A 42 11.35 -8.36 -19.71
N ILE A 43 11.78 -8.26 -18.45
CA ILE A 43 11.09 -7.48 -17.41
C ILE A 43 11.01 -6.01 -17.83
N LEU A 44 12.14 -5.39 -18.22
CA LEU A 44 12.17 -3.99 -18.60
C LEU A 44 11.34 -3.68 -19.84
N LYS A 45 11.25 -4.60 -20.80
CA LYS A 45 10.36 -4.48 -21.98
C LYS A 45 8.87 -4.52 -21.59
N LYS A 46 8.53 -5.14 -20.47
CA LYS A 46 7.17 -5.21 -19.91
C LYS A 46 6.95 -4.15 -18.80
N THR A 47 7.82 -3.15 -18.69
CA THR A 47 7.73 -2.07 -17.69
C THR A 47 7.33 -0.76 -18.37
N ALA A 48 6.21 -0.17 -17.94
CA ALA A 48 5.86 1.21 -18.27
C ALA A 48 6.64 2.16 -17.35
N THR A 49 7.06 3.30 -17.88
CA THR A 49 7.58 4.41 -17.06
C THR A 49 6.49 5.46 -16.94
N LEU A 50 5.98 5.65 -15.73
CA LEU A 50 4.96 6.64 -15.42
C LEU A 50 5.62 7.85 -14.77
N ARG A 51 5.42 9.04 -15.32
CA ARG A 51 5.95 10.28 -14.74
C ARG A 51 4.85 11.08 -14.10
N LEU A 52 4.93 11.30 -12.78
CA LEU A 52 4.02 12.14 -12.02
C LEU A 52 4.65 13.52 -11.82
N ALA A 53 3.90 14.56 -12.18
CA ALA A 53 4.41 15.94 -12.18
C ALA A 53 3.26 16.92 -11.82
N PRO A 54 2.79 16.91 -10.56
CA PRO A 54 1.77 17.87 -10.13
C PRO A 54 2.32 19.31 -10.21
N ASP A 55 1.41 20.26 -10.36
CA ASP A 55 1.78 21.68 -10.44
C ASP A 55 2.05 22.25 -9.03
N LEU A 56 3.33 22.36 -8.69
CA LEU A 56 3.79 22.95 -7.41
C LEU A 56 3.90 24.48 -7.45
N ALA A 57 3.63 25.15 -8.57
CA ALA A 57 3.74 26.61 -8.68
C ALA A 57 2.72 27.33 -7.80
N ARG A 58 1.60 26.69 -7.52
CA ARG A 58 0.53 27.19 -6.66
C ARG A 58 0.84 27.19 -5.15
N LEU A 59 1.91 26.50 -4.73
CA LEU A 59 2.34 26.48 -3.33
C LEU A 59 2.96 27.82 -2.90
N THR A 60 2.76 28.19 -1.65
CA THR A 60 3.41 29.34 -1.02
C THR A 60 4.93 29.09 -0.87
N PRO A 61 5.73 30.10 -0.54
CA PRO A 61 7.14 29.87 -0.20
C PRO A 61 7.34 28.94 1.00
N GLY A 62 6.50 29.03 2.04
CA GLY A 62 6.55 28.15 3.21
C GLY A 62 6.19 26.71 2.87
N GLU A 63 5.09 26.48 2.13
CA GLU A 63 4.71 25.17 1.64
C GLU A 63 5.80 24.53 0.76
N ARG A 64 6.45 25.29 -0.13
CA ARG A 64 7.58 24.79 -0.95
C ARG A 64 8.78 24.38 -0.09
N ALA A 65 9.13 25.18 0.92
CA ALA A 65 10.21 24.84 1.84
C ALA A 65 9.87 23.57 2.64
N ALA A 66 8.63 23.43 3.10
CA ALA A 66 8.17 22.21 3.75
C ALA A 66 8.26 20.99 2.83
N VAL A 67 7.87 21.09 1.55
CA VAL A 67 8.03 20.02 0.54
C VAL A 67 9.50 19.59 0.43
N GLU A 68 10.46 20.52 0.38
CA GLU A 68 11.89 20.17 0.31
C GLU A 68 12.34 19.33 1.53
N HIS A 69 11.94 19.71 2.73
CA HIS A 69 12.23 18.91 3.94
C HIS A 69 11.52 17.56 3.95
N LEU A 70 10.27 17.51 3.50
CA LEU A 70 9.49 16.27 3.41
C LEU A 70 10.07 15.30 2.36
N LEU A 71 10.61 15.80 1.26
CA LEU A 71 11.33 14.96 0.28
C LEU A 71 12.62 14.35 0.89
N GLN A 72 13.29 15.06 1.81
CA GLN A 72 14.43 14.49 2.57
C GLN A 72 13.98 13.35 3.47
N VAL A 73 12.86 13.53 4.21
CA VAL A 73 12.24 12.47 5.02
C VAL A 73 11.91 11.27 4.15
N GLY A 74 11.27 11.51 2.99
CA GLY A 74 10.93 10.46 2.03
C GLY A 74 12.15 9.67 1.57
N GLY A 75 13.26 10.35 1.27
CA GLY A 75 14.52 9.69 0.92
C GLY A 75 15.09 8.80 2.04
N ILE A 76 14.86 9.15 3.31
CA ILE A 76 15.21 8.30 4.45
C ILE A 76 14.31 7.07 4.47
N PHE A 77 12.99 7.24 4.36
CA PHE A 77 12.03 6.14 4.33
C PHE A 77 12.24 5.17 3.17
N GLN A 78 12.65 5.67 2.00
CA GLN A 78 13.00 4.82 0.86
C GLN A 78 14.16 3.88 1.21
N ARG A 79 15.24 4.40 1.81
CA ARG A 79 16.38 3.57 2.23
C ARG A 79 16.02 2.59 3.33
N LEU A 80 15.26 3.03 4.33
CA LEU A 80 14.80 2.15 5.41
C LEU A 80 13.95 1.00 4.89
N TYR A 81 13.09 1.26 3.92
CA TYR A 81 12.27 0.21 3.30
C TYR A 81 13.12 -0.79 2.52
N GLU A 82 14.07 -0.33 1.71
CA GLU A 82 14.99 -1.19 0.98
C GLU A 82 15.78 -2.09 1.95
N ASP A 83 16.33 -1.51 3.01
CA ASP A 83 17.14 -2.21 4.02
C ASP A 83 16.28 -3.16 4.88
N ALA A 84 15.04 -2.80 5.21
CA ALA A 84 14.11 -3.67 5.93
C ALA A 84 13.73 -4.92 5.11
N ARG A 85 13.76 -4.82 3.78
CA ARG A 85 13.45 -5.95 2.89
C ARG A 85 14.64 -6.86 2.61
N HIS A 86 15.86 -6.33 2.63
CA HIS A 86 17.04 -7.14 2.30
C HIS A 86 18.30 -6.62 3.00
N PRO A 87 19.04 -7.47 3.73
CA PRO A 87 20.22 -7.04 4.50
C PRO A 87 21.36 -6.48 3.65
N GLU A 88 21.42 -6.84 2.36
CA GLU A 88 22.45 -6.37 1.42
C GLU A 88 21.93 -5.23 0.51
N ALA A 89 20.77 -4.64 0.78
CA ALA A 89 20.18 -3.60 -0.09
C ALA A 89 21.06 -2.35 -0.15
N GLU A 90 21.60 -1.90 0.99
CA GLU A 90 22.50 -0.74 1.04
C GLU A 90 23.77 -0.96 0.22
N SER A 91 24.44 -2.10 0.39
CA SER A 91 25.66 -2.44 -0.35
C SER A 91 25.40 -2.57 -1.86
N ALA A 92 24.27 -3.16 -2.23
CA ALA A 92 23.82 -3.27 -3.61
C ALA A 92 23.53 -1.89 -4.24
N ARG A 93 22.84 -1.02 -3.51
CA ARG A 93 22.59 0.37 -3.95
C ARG A 93 23.88 1.17 -4.14
N ASN A 94 24.79 1.09 -3.16
CA ASN A 94 26.07 1.81 -3.23
C ASN A 94 26.91 1.35 -4.42
N ARG A 95 26.97 0.06 -4.71
CA ARG A 95 27.62 -0.49 -5.90
C ARG A 95 27.05 0.10 -7.19
N LEU A 96 25.72 0.17 -7.34
CA LEU A 96 25.09 0.78 -8.53
C LEU A 96 25.39 2.28 -8.66
N LEU A 97 25.49 3.00 -7.52
CA LEU A 97 25.87 4.42 -7.53
C LEU A 97 27.34 4.62 -7.94
N ASP A 98 28.24 3.75 -7.51
CA ASP A 98 29.66 3.81 -7.88
C ASP A 98 29.86 3.45 -9.36
N GLU A 99 29.16 2.44 -9.87
CA GLU A 99 29.13 2.13 -11.31
C GLU A 99 28.67 3.34 -12.15
N ALA A 100 27.64 4.06 -11.68
CA ALA A 100 27.13 5.25 -12.35
C ALA A 100 28.10 6.46 -12.33
N ARG A 101 29.03 6.50 -11.37
CA ARG A 101 30.04 7.57 -11.22
C ARG A 101 31.32 7.30 -12.00
N SER A 102 31.59 6.06 -12.42
CA SER A 102 32.82 5.67 -13.08
C SER A 102 33.01 6.42 -14.40
N PRO A 103 34.24 7.00 -14.68
CA PRO A 103 34.50 7.74 -15.90
C PRO A 103 34.55 6.80 -17.10
N GLY A 104 33.79 7.06 -18.16
CA GLY A 104 33.88 6.31 -19.41
C GLY A 104 32.64 6.26 -20.30
N THR A 105 31.49 6.66 -19.82
CA THR A 105 30.25 6.64 -20.62
C THR A 105 29.76 8.06 -20.89
N GLY A 106 29.97 8.54 -22.08
CA GLY A 106 29.28 9.73 -22.59
C GLY A 106 27.78 9.53 -22.51
N LYS A 107 27.00 10.54 -22.14
CA LYS A 107 25.57 10.51 -21.82
C LYS A 107 25.19 9.33 -20.90
N ARG A 108 25.16 9.59 -19.61
CA ARG A 108 24.73 8.64 -18.55
C ARG A 108 23.28 8.22 -18.77
N SER A 109 23.04 7.14 -19.50
CA SER A 109 21.78 6.42 -19.41
C SER A 109 21.82 5.57 -18.13
N GLU A 110 20.74 5.58 -17.35
CA GLU A 110 20.57 4.72 -16.18
C GLU A 110 20.72 3.25 -16.60
N SER A 111 21.59 2.49 -15.90
CA SER A 111 21.81 1.08 -16.23
C SER A 111 20.52 0.25 -16.02
N ASP A 112 20.40 -0.87 -16.73
CA ASP A 112 19.27 -1.80 -16.54
C ASP A 112 19.18 -2.31 -15.09
N ALA A 113 20.33 -2.52 -14.44
CA ALA A 113 20.37 -2.91 -13.03
C ALA A 113 19.84 -1.80 -12.12
N ALA A 114 20.21 -0.53 -12.36
CA ALA A 114 19.68 0.60 -11.60
C ALA A 114 18.17 0.79 -11.82
N ARG A 115 17.68 0.59 -13.05
CA ARG A 115 16.25 0.62 -13.37
C ARG A 115 15.47 -0.49 -12.65
N LEU A 116 16.02 -1.71 -12.62
CA LEU A 116 15.43 -2.83 -11.90
C LEU A 116 15.44 -2.59 -10.37
N PHE A 117 16.54 -2.05 -9.83
CA PHE A 117 16.63 -1.73 -8.41
C PHE A 117 15.55 -0.71 -7.99
N ARG A 118 15.36 0.32 -8.80
CA ARG A 118 14.30 1.31 -8.60
C ARG A 118 12.90 0.70 -8.73
N LEU A 119 12.69 -0.15 -9.74
CA LEU A 119 11.41 -0.81 -10.00
C LEU A 119 10.99 -1.71 -8.83
N PHE A 120 11.92 -2.53 -8.33
CA PHE A 120 11.65 -3.50 -7.27
C PHE A 120 12.04 -3.01 -5.86
N GLN A 121 12.60 -1.80 -5.76
CA GLN A 121 13.02 -1.17 -4.51
C GLN A 121 13.93 -2.10 -3.71
N GLY A 122 14.99 -2.60 -4.34
CA GLY A 122 15.94 -3.54 -3.78
C GLY A 122 16.52 -4.49 -4.82
N PRO A 123 17.40 -5.41 -4.41
CA PRO A 123 18.16 -6.27 -5.32
C PRO A 123 17.41 -7.51 -5.84
N ILE A 124 16.15 -7.71 -5.41
CA ILE A 124 15.34 -8.89 -5.74
C ILE A 124 14.24 -8.51 -6.73
N ALA A 125 14.24 -9.13 -7.90
CA ALA A 125 13.22 -8.93 -8.92
C ALA A 125 12.06 -9.93 -8.75
N THR A 126 10.86 -9.50 -9.16
CA THR A 126 9.76 -10.41 -9.50
C THR A 126 9.83 -10.68 -11.00
N THR A 127 9.95 -11.94 -11.38
CA THR A 127 10.01 -12.35 -12.78
C THR A 127 8.62 -12.35 -13.45
N LEU A 128 8.58 -12.52 -14.78
CA LEU A 128 7.31 -12.57 -15.50
C LEU A 128 6.43 -13.79 -15.13
N ASP A 129 7.02 -14.81 -14.51
CA ASP A 129 6.35 -16.00 -13.96
C ASP A 129 6.20 -15.98 -12.43
N ASN A 130 6.29 -14.79 -11.82
CA ASN A 130 6.11 -14.52 -10.38
C ASN A 130 7.16 -15.13 -9.43
N ARG A 131 8.34 -15.52 -9.90
CA ARG A 131 9.43 -15.93 -9.02
C ARG A 131 10.13 -14.70 -8.42
N ARG A 132 10.59 -14.82 -7.18
CA ARG A 132 11.43 -13.83 -6.53
C ARG A 132 12.90 -14.25 -6.69
N VAL A 133 13.67 -13.50 -7.48
CA VAL A 133 15.05 -13.87 -7.87
C VAL A 133 15.98 -12.65 -7.74
N PRO A 134 17.16 -12.78 -7.11
CA PRO A 134 18.14 -11.70 -7.12
C PRO A 134 18.63 -11.42 -8.55
N PHE A 135 18.77 -10.15 -8.89
CA PHE A 135 19.38 -9.73 -10.16
C PHE A 135 20.77 -9.11 -9.97
N LEU A 136 21.19 -8.94 -8.73
CA LEU A 136 22.55 -8.59 -8.30
C LEU A 136 23.13 -9.75 -7.48
N PRO A 137 24.48 -9.82 -7.31
CA PRO A 137 25.11 -10.87 -6.52
C PRO A 137 24.88 -10.67 -5.02
N VAL A 138 23.70 -10.99 -4.57
CA VAL A 138 23.24 -10.95 -3.17
C VAL A 138 22.57 -12.27 -2.81
N ALA A 139 22.31 -12.50 -1.53
CA ALA A 139 21.57 -13.66 -1.06
C ALA A 139 20.13 -13.70 -1.59
N ALA A 140 19.50 -14.87 -1.54
CA ALA A 140 18.07 -14.99 -1.83
C ALA A 140 17.24 -14.30 -0.74
N GLU A 141 16.08 -13.78 -1.14
CA GLU A 141 15.12 -13.21 -0.19
C GLU A 141 14.57 -14.29 0.74
N THR A 142 14.40 -13.95 2.02
CA THR A 142 13.77 -14.83 3.01
C THR A 142 12.37 -14.33 3.37
N PRO A 143 11.43 -15.19 3.82
CA PRO A 143 10.08 -14.78 4.21
C PRO A 143 10.07 -13.68 5.27
N GLY A 144 10.96 -13.74 6.26
CA GLY A 144 11.10 -12.75 7.35
C GLY A 144 11.80 -11.46 6.94
N LYS A 145 12.24 -11.33 5.68
CA LYS A 145 12.99 -10.17 5.19
C LYS A 145 14.19 -9.87 6.10
N ASN A 146 14.44 -8.58 6.38
CA ASN A 146 15.47 -8.13 7.32
C ASN A 146 14.86 -7.58 8.64
N VAL A 147 13.60 -7.93 8.93
CA VAL A 147 12.91 -7.58 10.19
C VAL A 147 12.79 -8.77 11.14
N TYR A 148 13.27 -9.93 10.72
CA TYR A 148 13.50 -11.12 11.52
C TYR A 148 14.93 -11.64 11.32
N PRO A 149 15.46 -12.47 12.25
CA PRO A 149 16.76 -13.10 12.07
C PRO A 149 16.86 -13.87 10.75
N ALA A 150 18.01 -13.78 10.08
CA ALA A 150 18.24 -14.46 8.82
C ALA A 150 17.97 -15.97 8.94
N GLY A 151 17.19 -16.52 7.99
CA GLY A 151 16.90 -17.95 7.92
C GLY A 151 15.94 -18.51 8.99
N ILE A 152 15.38 -17.68 9.87
CA ILE A 152 14.41 -18.12 10.87
C ILE A 152 13.12 -18.62 10.20
N THR A 153 12.50 -19.65 10.75
CA THR A 153 11.23 -20.21 10.28
C THR A 153 10.08 -19.82 11.20
N ALA A 154 8.85 -19.85 10.67
CA ALA A 154 7.66 -19.61 11.49
C ALA A 154 7.53 -20.63 12.65
N ALA A 155 7.86 -21.92 12.38
CA ALA A 155 7.84 -22.96 13.41
C ALA A 155 8.83 -22.68 14.55
N GLU A 156 10.01 -22.14 14.25
CA GLU A 156 11.00 -21.77 15.25
C GLU A 156 10.52 -20.61 16.13
N VAL A 157 9.91 -19.58 15.53
CA VAL A 157 9.32 -18.46 16.27
C VAL A 157 8.14 -18.94 17.13
N GLU A 158 7.24 -19.75 16.60
CA GLU A 158 6.09 -20.30 17.35
C GLU A 158 6.55 -21.19 18.52
N SER A 159 7.59 -22.01 18.33
CA SER A 159 8.18 -22.80 19.40
C SER A 159 8.76 -21.92 20.53
N PHE A 160 9.46 -20.84 20.16
CA PHE A 160 9.96 -19.86 21.12
C PHE A 160 8.79 -19.19 21.89
N LEU A 161 7.76 -18.75 21.18
CA LEU A 161 6.59 -18.08 21.78
C LEU A 161 5.73 -19.01 22.66
N ALA A 162 5.74 -20.31 22.39
CA ALA A 162 5.11 -21.30 23.27
C ALA A 162 5.85 -21.44 24.61
N ALA A 163 7.19 -21.32 24.58
CA ALA A 163 8.02 -21.34 25.79
C ALA A 163 8.09 -19.98 26.50
N HIS A 164 7.88 -18.88 25.77
CA HIS A 164 7.97 -17.49 26.24
C HIS A 164 6.74 -16.67 25.84
N PRO A 165 5.52 -16.97 26.33
CA PRO A 165 4.29 -16.31 25.94
C PRO A 165 4.26 -14.80 26.26
N GLU A 166 5.04 -14.36 27.26
CA GLU A 166 5.23 -12.96 27.63
C GLU A 166 5.91 -12.11 26.55
N GLU A 167 6.71 -12.74 25.68
CA GLU A 167 7.38 -12.05 24.57
C GLU A 167 6.52 -11.89 23.32
N ARG A 168 5.35 -12.55 23.27
CA ARG A 168 4.51 -12.57 22.06
C ARG A 168 4.14 -11.18 21.55
N ALA A 169 3.74 -10.28 22.43
CA ALA A 169 3.36 -8.91 22.06
C ALA A 169 4.54 -8.12 21.45
N ALA A 170 5.75 -8.31 21.95
CA ALA A 170 6.94 -7.64 21.43
C ALA A 170 7.42 -8.29 20.12
N ILE A 171 7.51 -9.63 20.08
CA ILE A 171 7.99 -10.38 18.91
C ILE A 171 7.04 -10.21 17.71
N LEU A 172 5.72 -10.23 17.91
CA LEU A 172 4.72 -10.05 16.85
C LEU A 172 4.21 -8.61 16.72
N GLY A 173 4.78 -7.65 17.44
CA GLY A 173 4.47 -6.23 17.29
C GLY A 173 4.75 -5.75 15.86
N ASP A 174 3.86 -4.95 15.30
CA ASP A 174 3.90 -4.48 13.90
C ASP A 174 5.15 -3.63 13.58
N ARG A 175 5.56 -2.76 14.51
CA ARG A 175 6.68 -1.82 14.35
C ARG A 175 7.89 -2.24 15.18
N THR A 176 8.22 -3.54 15.13
CA THR A 176 9.40 -4.09 15.81
C THR A 176 10.28 -4.90 14.86
N VAL A 177 11.58 -4.99 15.20
CA VAL A 177 12.56 -5.84 14.54
C VAL A 177 12.99 -6.93 15.52
N VAL A 178 12.87 -8.19 15.11
CA VAL A 178 13.22 -9.36 15.92
C VAL A 178 14.69 -9.70 15.72
N ARG A 179 15.39 -10.04 16.81
CA ARG A 179 16.80 -10.41 16.81
C ARG A 179 17.05 -11.63 17.68
N ARG A 180 18.17 -12.30 17.45
CA ARG A 180 18.71 -13.33 18.39
C ARG A 180 19.52 -12.63 19.48
N ALA A 181 19.39 -13.09 20.72
CA ALA A 181 20.08 -12.49 21.86
C ALA A 181 21.57 -12.91 21.90
N THR A 182 22.30 -12.60 20.82
CA THR A 182 23.76 -12.75 20.78
C THR A 182 24.43 -11.58 21.51
N ALA A 183 25.64 -11.79 22.01
CA ALA A 183 26.39 -10.75 22.67
C ALA A 183 26.60 -9.51 21.79
N GLU A 184 26.87 -9.72 20.49
CA GLU A 184 27.09 -8.66 19.52
C GLU A 184 25.81 -7.84 19.27
N ALA A 185 24.65 -8.50 19.08
CA ALA A 185 23.39 -7.83 18.81
C ALA A 185 22.93 -7.00 20.03
N LEU A 186 23.04 -7.57 21.22
CA LEU A 186 22.69 -6.90 22.48
C LEU A 186 23.58 -5.69 22.74
N ALA A 187 24.92 -5.86 22.56
CA ALA A 187 25.87 -4.76 22.70
C ALA A 187 25.59 -3.62 21.69
N ALA A 188 25.27 -3.95 20.44
CA ALA A 188 24.95 -2.96 19.41
C ALA A 188 23.68 -2.16 19.73
N ASP A 189 22.63 -2.81 20.25
CA ASP A 189 21.39 -2.13 20.63
C ASP A 189 21.57 -1.26 21.87
N LEU A 190 22.34 -1.72 22.86
CA LEU A 190 22.70 -0.92 24.04
C LEU A 190 23.55 0.31 23.66
N ASP A 191 24.56 0.14 22.80
CA ASP A 191 25.36 1.26 22.27
C ASP A 191 24.49 2.25 21.52
N THR A 192 23.52 1.77 20.73
CA THR A 192 22.55 2.63 20.02
C THR A 192 21.75 3.49 20.99
N LEU A 193 21.22 2.91 22.05
CA LEU A 193 20.47 3.68 23.07
C LEU A 193 21.36 4.69 23.79
N GLN A 194 22.63 4.36 24.06
CA GLN A 194 23.58 5.31 24.64
C GLN A 194 23.90 6.49 23.71
N ARG A 195 24.05 6.23 22.42
CA ARG A 195 24.40 7.26 21.42
C ARG A 195 23.23 8.14 20.97
N VAL A 196 21.98 7.68 21.18
CA VAL A 196 20.78 8.43 20.79
C VAL A 196 19.86 8.62 22.03
N PRO A 197 20.26 9.50 22.98
CA PRO A 197 19.55 9.68 24.27
C PRO A 197 18.08 10.05 24.10
N LEU A 198 17.72 10.73 22.98
CA LEU A 198 16.36 11.11 22.67
C LEU A 198 15.45 9.88 22.53
N ILE A 199 15.92 8.84 21.84
CA ILE A 199 15.19 7.56 21.71
C ILE A 199 15.21 6.79 23.03
N ALA A 200 16.36 6.74 23.71
CA ALA A 200 16.48 6.05 24.99
C ALA A 200 15.49 6.60 26.04
N GLY A 201 15.31 7.93 26.09
CA GLY A 201 14.34 8.58 26.99
C GLY A 201 12.88 8.21 26.69
N LEU A 202 12.56 7.85 25.45
CA LEU A 202 11.22 7.40 25.03
C LEU A 202 11.04 5.87 25.16
N GLN A 203 12.10 5.12 25.47
CA GLN A 203 12.10 3.67 25.63
C GLN A 203 12.71 3.26 27.00
N PRO A 204 12.16 3.74 28.13
CA PRO A 204 12.85 3.71 29.44
C PRO A 204 13.12 2.30 29.97
N PHE A 205 12.31 1.30 29.62
CA PHE A 205 12.48 -0.08 30.10
C PHE A 205 13.33 -0.95 29.17
N LEU A 206 13.56 -0.51 27.94
CA LEU A 206 14.26 -1.31 26.95
C LEU A 206 15.74 -1.49 27.31
N ALA A 207 16.42 -0.44 27.75
CA ALA A 207 17.83 -0.50 28.14
C ALA A 207 18.05 -1.50 29.28
N ALA A 208 17.18 -1.52 30.31
CA ALA A 208 17.26 -2.47 31.41
C ALA A 208 17.03 -3.91 30.93
N LYS A 209 16.02 -4.13 30.05
CA LYS A 209 15.76 -5.46 29.46
C LYS A 209 16.95 -5.97 28.65
N LEU A 210 17.55 -5.10 27.82
CA LEU A 210 18.72 -5.49 27.02
C LEU A 210 19.97 -5.76 27.89
N ALA A 211 20.15 -5.00 28.96
CA ALA A 211 21.25 -5.23 29.91
C ALA A 211 21.11 -6.58 30.63
N ASP A 212 19.89 -6.92 31.07
CA ASP A 212 19.60 -8.23 31.68
C ASP A 212 19.88 -9.39 30.72
N LEU A 213 19.45 -9.26 29.46
CA LEU A 213 19.75 -10.26 28.41
C LEU A 213 21.26 -10.35 28.12
N ALA A 214 21.98 -9.25 28.23
CA ALA A 214 23.42 -9.19 27.96
C ALA A 214 24.28 -9.83 29.07
N GLU A 215 23.73 -10.05 30.28
CA GLU A 215 24.42 -10.81 31.33
C GLU A 215 24.57 -12.29 30.96
N HIS A 216 23.57 -12.84 30.19
CA HIS A 216 23.57 -14.24 29.79
C HIS A 216 23.10 -14.35 28.32
N PRO A 217 23.94 -13.97 27.32
CA PRO A 217 23.58 -14.04 25.90
C PRO A 217 23.27 -15.48 25.49
N ASP A 218 22.13 -15.65 24.80
CA ASP A 218 21.69 -16.94 24.26
C ASP A 218 21.21 -16.78 22.81
N PRO A 219 21.94 -17.28 21.79
CA PRO A 219 21.55 -17.20 20.40
C PRO A 219 20.24 -17.93 20.07
N GLN A 220 19.74 -18.81 20.93
CA GLN A 220 18.42 -19.45 20.74
C GLN A 220 17.27 -18.57 21.22
N ARG A 221 17.54 -17.61 22.10
CA ARG A 221 16.56 -16.66 22.61
C ARG A 221 16.31 -15.57 21.59
N LEU A 222 15.03 -15.23 21.38
CA LEU A 222 14.60 -14.10 20.56
C LEU A 222 14.27 -12.90 21.45
N TYR A 223 14.52 -11.72 20.94
CA TYR A 223 14.02 -10.46 21.49
C TYR A 223 13.62 -9.52 20.36
N ALA A 224 12.84 -8.50 20.68
CA ALA A 224 12.44 -7.49 19.71
C ALA A 224 12.84 -6.10 20.20
N VAL A 225 13.25 -5.26 19.26
CA VAL A 225 13.45 -3.82 19.46
C VAL A 225 12.49 -3.03 18.58
N PRO A 226 11.99 -1.85 19.06
CA PRO A 226 11.22 -0.94 18.24
C PRO A 226 11.95 -0.52 16.96
N GLN A 227 11.23 -0.27 15.89
CA GLN A 227 11.82 0.28 14.64
C GLN A 227 12.60 1.58 14.91
N ALA A 228 12.15 2.40 15.85
CA ALA A 228 12.85 3.59 16.31
C ALA A 228 14.29 3.29 16.80
N VAL A 229 14.50 2.14 17.45
CA VAL A 229 15.82 1.70 17.93
C VAL A 229 16.61 1.01 16.84
N ALA A 230 15.96 0.10 16.10
CA ALA A 230 16.61 -0.63 15.00
C ALA A 230 17.20 0.33 13.94
N TRP A 231 16.56 1.48 13.73
CA TRP A 231 16.95 2.50 12.75
C TRP A 231 17.15 3.88 13.40
N ALA A 232 17.75 3.94 14.57
CA ALA A 232 17.80 5.11 15.43
C ALA A 232 18.37 6.38 14.76
N ARG A 233 19.49 6.27 14.04
CA ARG A 233 20.10 7.43 13.37
C ARG A 233 19.23 7.98 12.23
N PRO A 234 18.75 7.17 11.26
CA PRO A 234 17.80 7.63 10.25
C PRO A 234 16.52 8.24 10.85
N MET A 235 15.96 7.62 11.91
CA MET A 235 14.76 8.13 12.57
C MET A 235 15.00 9.48 13.25
N ALA A 236 16.15 9.67 13.92
CA ALA A 236 16.53 10.96 14.50
C ALA A 236 16.73 12.03 13.41
N THR A 237 17.26 11.67 12.24
CA THR A 237 17.40 12.59 11.11
C THR A 237 16.03 12.95 10.52
N ALA A 238 15.13 11.97 10.39
CA ALA A 238 13.76 12.20 9.94
C ALA A 238 12.99 13.11 10.91
N TYR A 239 13.18 12.91 12.21
CA TYR A 239 12.61 13.79 13.26
C TYR A 239 12.99 15.25 13.01
N LEU A 240 14.28 15.56 12.85
CA LEU A 240 14.74 16.93 12.63
C LEU A 240 14.19 17.53 11.32
N ALA A 241 14.17 16.76 10.24
CA ALA A 241 13.64 17.21 8.97
C ALA A 241 12.12 17.49 9.05
N LEU A 242 11.36 16.69 9.82
CA LEU A 242 9.94 16.92 10.05
C LEU A 242 9.68 18.17 10.90
N GLN A 243 10.55 18.47 11.91
CA GLN A 243 10.46 19.71 12.67
C GLN A 243 10.70 20.91 11.75
N HIS A 244 11.72 20.88 10.88
CA HIS A 244 11.97 21.96 9.92
C HIS A 244 10.82 22.11 8.92
N ALA A 245 10.22 21.02 8.46
CA ALA A 245 9.04 21.08 7.59
C ALA A 245 7.84 21.74 8.30
N ALA A 246 7.64 21.39 9.57
CA ALA A 246 6.58 21.98 10.39
C ALA A 246 6.80 23.48 10.58
N ASP A 247 8.01 23.91 10.93
CA ASP A 247 8.35 25.33 11.11
C ASP A 247 8.16 26.12 9.80
N ALA A 248 8.50 25.52 8.66
CA ALA A 248 8.36 26.16 7.35
C ALA A 248 6.90 26.40 6.95
N VAL A 249 5.98 25.48 7.30
CA VAL A 249 4.58 25.53 6.87
C VAL A 249 3.64 26.17 7.90
N GLU A 250 4.11 26.44 9.11
CA GLU A 250 3.26 26.86 10.25
C GLU A 250 2.41 28.10 9.96
N ALA A 251 2.98 29.08 9.27
CA ALA A 251 2.25 30.30 8.93
C ALA A 251 1.16 30.09 7.86
N ASP A 252 1.30 29.06 7.03
CA ASP A 252 0.38 28.72 5.96
C ASP A 252 -0.67 27.69 6.40
N ASP A 253 -0.26 26.71 7.24
CA ASP A 253 -1.09 25.60 7.72
C ASP A 253 -0.61 25.10 9.10
N ALA A 254 -1.14 25.72 10.16
CA ALA A 254 -0.78 25.37 11.54
C ALA A 254 -1.22 23.95 11.94
N GLU A 255 -2.32 23.43 11.39
CA GLU A 255 -2.78 22.07 11.68
C GLU A 255 -1.86 21.02 11.04
N PHE A 256 -1.43 21.24 9.80
CA PHE A 256 -0.46 20.37 9.16
C PHE A 256 0.91 20.42 9.87
N ALA A 257 1.35 21.62 10.30
CA ALA A 257 2.56 21.77 11.12
C ALA A 257 2.46 20.99 12.44
N GLY A 258 1.33 21.07 13.11
CA GLY A 258 1.04 20.30 14.33
C GLY A 258 1.10 18.80 14.11
N TYR A 259 0.52 18.31 13.02
CA TYR A 259 0.63 16.90 12.60
C TYR A 259 2.08 16.48 12.40
N LEU A 260 2.87 17.26 11.66
CA LEU A 260 4.28 16.93 11.39
C LEU A 260 5.11 16.84 12.68
N ARG A 261 4.87 17.74 13.67
CA ARG A 261 5.51 17.69 14.99
C ARG A 261 5.12 16.44 15.78
N ASN A 262 3.83 16.09 15.80
CA ASN A 262 3.37 14.87 16.44
C ASN A 262 3.99 13.64 15.77
N ARG A 263 3.92 13.56 14.46
CA ARG A 263 4.49 12.44 13.68
C ARG A 263 6.00 12.30 13.86
N SER A 264 6.74 13.40 13.97
CA SER A 264 8.18 13.34 14.21
C SER A 264 8.49 12.67 15.56
N ARG A 265 7.73 13.00 16.61
CA ARG A 265 7.84 12.37 17.93
C ARG A 265 7.42 10.90 17.89
N ASP A 266 6.34 10.56 17.19
CA ASP A 266 5.85 9.18 17.04
C ASP A 266 6.92 8.26 16.45
N LEU A 267 7.67 8.74 15.46
CA LEU A 267 8.77 7.98 14.85
C LEU A 267 9.87 7.62 15.86
N LEU A 268 10.11 8.46 16.87
CA LEU A 268 11.09 8.19 17.93
C LEU A 268 10.50 7.37 19.07
N ALA A 269 9.22 7.59 19.40
CA ALA A 269 8.53 6.86 20.45
C ALA A 269 8.09 5.46 20.01
N ASN A 270 7.97 5.22 18.71
CA ASN A 270 7.34 4.02 18.12
C ASN A 270 5.84 3.91 18.50
N ASP A 271 5.23 5.02 18.91
CA ASP A 271 3.82 5.16 19.25
C ASP A 271 3.19 6.20 18.31
N TYR A 272 2.23 5.77 17.51
CA TYR A 272 1.67 6.57 16.41
C TYR A 272 0.35 7.27 16.78
N GLU A 273 -0.16 7.09 17.99
CA GLU A 273 -1.50 7.60 18.37
C GLU A 273 -1.62 9.11 18.17
N SER A 274 -0.62 9.89 18.59
CA SER A 274 -0.71 11.35 18.53
C SER A 274 -0.70 11.91 17.10
N GLY A 275 0.12 11.33 16.23
CA GLY A 275 0.16 11.71 14.82
C GLY A 275 -1.06 11.22 14.06
N ASP A 276 -1.51 9.98 14.28
CA ASP A 276 -2.70 9.44 13.65
C ASP A 276 -3.95 10.22 14.03
N ALA A 277 -4.09 10.61 15.31
CA ALA A 277 -5.17 11.46 15.76
C ALA A 277 -5.17 12.81 15.04
N ALA A 278 -4.01 13.50 15.01
CA ALA A 278 -3.87 14.78 14.33
C ALA A 278 -4.11 14.67 12.82
N TRP A 279 -3.70 13.57 12.20
CA TRP A 279 -3.86 13.31 10.77
C TRP A 279 -5.33 13.10 10.37
N VAL A 280 -6.07 12.32 11.16
CA VAL A 280 -7.47 11.99 10.86
C VAL A 280 -8.40 13.16 11.18
N THR A 281 -8.13 13.91 12.26
CA THR A 281 -9.01 15.01 12.71
C THR A 281 -8.61 16.37 12.16
N GLY A 282 -7.39 16.51 11.63
CA GLY A 282 -6.88 17.77 11.09
C GLY A 282 -7.52 18.15 9.76
N ARG A 283 -7.70 19.45 9.56
CA ARG A 283 -8.22 20.05 8.33
C ARG A 283 -7.09 20.74 7.60
N PHE A 284 -6.23 19.93 6.97
CA PHE A 284 -5.07 20.42 6.25
C PHE A 284 -5.46 21.20 4.99
N GLY A 285 -4.62 22.18 4.63
CA GLY A 285 -4.75 22.99 3.44
C GLY A 285 -4.39 22.19 2.17
N ARG A 286 -3.34 22.66 1.46
CA ARG A 286 -2.94 22.07 0.18
C ARG A 286 -2.08 20.83 0.31
N LEU A 287 -1.29 20.72 1.37
CA LEU A 287 -0.38 19.59 1.56
C LEU A 287 -0.99 18.53 2.46
N ASN A 288 -0.66 17.28 2.19
CA ASN A 288 -0.90 16.15 3.08
C ASN A 288 0.27 15.18 2.99
N ALA A 289 0.53 14.42 4.05
CA ALA A 289 1.57 13.42 4.06
C ALA A 289 1.15 12.21 4.88
N GLN A 290 1.22 11.04 4.27
CA GLN A 290 1.16 9.75 4.98
C GLN A 290 2.60 9.36 5.32
N ILE A 291 2.96 9.26 6.59
CA ILE A 291 4.33 9.00 7.04
C ILE A 291 4.32 7.93 8.11
N GLY A 292 4.98 6.79 7.86
CA GLY A 292 5.11 5.73 8.86
C GLY A 292 5.06 4.33 8.28
N SER A 293 5.09 3.34 9.19
CA SER A 293 4.93 1.92 8.86
C SER A 293 3.50 1.50 9.18
N TYR A 294 2.71 1.16 8.16
CA TYR A 294 1.29 0.82 8.29
C TYR A 294 0.95 -0.54 7.71
N GLU A 295 1.51 -0.90 6.56
CA GLU A 295 1.08 -2.06 5.79
C GLU A 295 2.01 -3.25 6.01
N THR A 296 1.44 -4.44 6.11
CA THR A 296 2.14 -5.67 6.48
C THR A 296 2.40 -6.63 5.31
N TYR A 297 2.08 -6.25 4.08
CA TYR A 297 2.14 -7.11 2.88
C TYR A 297 3.53 -7.70 2.59
N ASP A 298 4.59 -7.05 3.03
CA ASP A 298 5.96 -7.52 2.82
C ASP A 298 6.41 -8.60 3.82
N ASP A 299 5.72 -8.76 4.95
CA ASP A 299 5.99 -9.83 5.93
C ASP A 299 5.37 -11.16 5.46
N ALA A 300 6.16 -11.95 4.74
CA ALA A 300 5.71 -13.26 4.29
C ALA A 300 5.86 -14.36 5.36
N LEU A 301 6.36 -14.02 6.57
CA LEU A 301 6.52 -15.00 7.65
C LEU A 301 5.26 -15.12 8.51
N PHE A 302 4.69 -13.98 8.95
CA PHE A 302 3.49 -13.93 9.79
C PHE A 302 2.44 -12.91 9.32
N GLY A 303 2.76 -12.04 8.39
CA GLY A 303 1.85 -10.98 7.94
C GLY A 303 1.60 -9.88 8.98
N VAL A 304 2.49 -9.71 9.95
CA VAL A 304 2.27 -8.78 11.09
C VAL A 304 3.23 -7.58 11.11
N LYS A 305 4.41 -7.67 10.50
CA LYS A 305 5.37 -6.57 10.48
C LYS A 305 5.02 -5.53 9.44
N ALA A 306 4.90 -4.28 9.88
CA ALA A 306 4.71 -3.14 9.00
C ALA A 306 6.04 -2.57 8.51
N PHE A 307 6.06 -2.09 7.26
CA PHE A 307 7.25 -1.60 6.60
C PHE A 307 7.22 -0.09 6.37
N PRO A 308 8.39 0.59 6.37
CA PRO A 308 8.47 2.03 6.17
C PRO A 308 7.90 2.48 4.82
N GLY A 309 7.01 3.48 4.86
CA GLY A 309 6.44 4.10 3.67
C GLY A 309 6.12 5.56 3.91
N MET A 310 6.13 6.35 2.82
CA MET A 310 5.72 7.74 2.86
C MET A 310 5.11 8.14 1.53
N SER A 311 3.98 8.86 1.59
CA SER A 311 3.39 9.59 0.45
C SER A 311 3.35 11.06 0.77
N LEU A 312 3.84 11.90 -0.12
CA LEU A 312 3.69 13.35 -0.07
C LEU A 312 2.69 13.77 -1.15
N LEU A 313 1.64 14.48 -0.75
CA LEU A 313 0.44 14.68 -1.51
C LEU A 313 0.08 16.16 -1.64
N LEU A 314 -0.43 16.55 -2.81
CA LEU A 314 -0.97 17.86 -3.11
C LEU A 314 -2.49 17.72 -3.32
N ARG A 315 -3.29 18.48 -2.56
CA ARG A 315 -4.75 18.40 -2.62
C ARG A 315 -5.29 18.96 -3.93
N ASP A 316 -6.16 18.21 -4.57
CA ASP A 316 -7.05 18.74 -5.59
C ASP A 316 -8.32 19.29 -4.91
N GLU A 317 -8.37 20.62 -4.79
CA GLU A 317 -9.48 21.30 -4.12
C GLU A 317 -10.79 21.17 -4.90
N ALA A 318 -10.72 21.21 -6.24
CA ALA A 318 -11.90 21.12 -7.09
C ALA A 318 -12.51 19.72 -7.05
N ALA A 319 -11.69 18.68 -7.21
CA ALA A 319 -12.14 17.29 -7.11
C ALA A 319 -12.64 16.95 -5.71
N THR A 320 -11.98 17.47 -4.66
CA THR A 320 -12.43 17.28 -3.27
C THR A 320 -13.78 17.97 -3.02
N ALA A 321 -14.00 19.16 -3.55
CA ALA A 321 -15.28 19.88 -3.43
C ALA A 321 -16.41 19.19 -4.23
N GLU A 322 -16.12 18.63 -5.41
CA GLU A 322 -17.09 17.83 -6.16
C GLU A 322 -17.51 16.58 -5.38
N LEU A 323 -16.51 15.91 -4.78
CA LEU A 323 -16.77 14.75 -3.93
C LEU A 323 -17.68 15.09 -2.75
N ALA A 324 -17.44 16.21 -2.07
CA ALA A 324 -18.24 16.64 -0.93
C ALA A 324 -19.74 16.77 -1.25
N LYS A 325 -20.11 17.13 -2.50
CA LYS A 325 -21.51 17.18 -2.95
C LYS A 325 -22.14 15.78 -2.98
N SER A 326 -21.40 14.78 -3.47
CA SER A 326 -21.88 13.39 -3.55
C SER A 326 -22.04 12.76 -2.16
N LEU A 327 -21.22 13.18 -1.18
CA LEU A 327 -21.31 12.71 0.19
C LEU A 327 -22.59 13.14 0.92
N GLY A 328 -23.27 14.19 0.44
CA GLY A 328 -24.58 14.62 0.97
C GLY A 328 -25.65 13.53 0.87
N SER A 329 -25.53 12.57 -0.05
CA SER A 329 -26.50 11.48 -0.27
C SER A 329 -26.16 10.18 0.49
N LEU A 330 -25.15 10.18 1.38
CA LEU A 330 -24.69 8.93 2.03
C LEU A 330 -25.78 8.25 2.86
N GLN A 331 -26.58 8.99 3.61
CA GLN A 331 -27.66 8.40 4.39
C GLN A 331 -28.75 7.81 3.49
N GLU A 332 -29.08 8.46 2.38
CA GLU A 332 -30.06 7.96 1.42
C GLU A 332 -29.57 6.67 0.75
N ILE A 333 -28.25 6.58 0.45
CA ILE A 333 -27.63 5.37 -0.10
C ILE A 333 -27.66 4.26 0.95
N GLU A 334 -27.30 4.55 2.21
CA GLU A 334 -27.37 3.57 3.32
C GLU A 334 -28.79 3.04 3.50
N ASP A 335 -29.79 3.92 3.52
CA ASP A 335 -31.21 3.55 3.72
C ASP A 335 -31.77 2.76 2.52
N ALA A 336 -31.10 2.83 1.36
CA ALA A 336 -31.46 2.05 0.18
C ALA A 336 -30.74 0.69 0.08
N LEU A 337 -29.76 0.40 0.93
CA LEU A 337 -29.07 -0.90 0.93
C LEU A 337 -30.05 -2.04 1.28
N PRO A 338 -29.89 -3.23 0.67
CA PRO A 338 -30.87 -4.31 0.84
C PRO A 338 -30.69 -5.08 2.17
N TYR A 339 -30.80 -4.38 3.31
CA TYR A 339 -30.78 -4.95 4.66
C TYR A 339 -31.58 -4.08 5.63
N ALA A 340 -31.85 -4.56 6.84
CA ALA A 340 -32.48 -3.80 7.92
C ALA A 340 -32.09 -4.37 9.30
N PRO A 341 -32.07 -3.53 10.36
CA PRO A 341 -32.26 -2.08 10.35
C PRO A 341 -31.03 -1.34 9.82
N HIS A 342 -31.23 -0.18 9.18
CA HIS A 342 -30.14 0.69 8.72
C HIS A 342 -29.51 1.44 9.89
N LYS A 343 -28.23 1.76 9.74
CA LYS A 343 -27.52 2.59 10.70
C LYS A 343 -27.59 4.07 10.33
N ARG A 344 -27.27 4.92 11.28
CA ARG A 344 -27.01 6.32 11.00
C ARG A 344 -25.56 6.49 10.55
N VAL A 345 -25.37 6.96 9.32
CA VAL A 345 -24.05 7.22 8.77
C VAL A 345 -23.49 8.51 9.39
N ARG A 346 -22.20 8.55 9.63
CA ARG A 346 -21.51 9.79 10.05
C ARG A 346 -21.65 10.84 8.95
N SER A 347 -21.98 12.06 9.33
CA SER A 347 -22.19 13.18 8.39
C SER A 347 -20.89 13.64 7.71
N GLU A 348 -19.75 13.37 8.31
CA GLU A 348 -18.44 13.73 7.78
C GLU A 348 -17.55 12.48 7.71
N ILE A 349 -17.15 12.11 6.49
CA ILE A 349 -16.10 11.12 6.23
C ILE A 349 -14.85 11.92 5.87
N PRO A 350 -13.73 11.75 6.60
CA PRO A 350 -12.47 12.41 6.23
C PRO A 350 -11.92 11.81 4.94
N ILE A 351 -12.19 12.47 3.83
CA ILE A 351 -11.78 12.03 2.49
C ILE A 351 -11.27 13.22 1.68
N GLY A 352 -10.23 12.99 0.90
CA GLY A 352 -9.72 13.98 -0.03
C GLY A 352 -9.15 13.36 -1.30
N VAL A 353 -9.17 14.14 -2.37
CA VAL A 353 -8.56 13.81 -3.65
C VAL A 353 -7.23 14.54 -3.74
N TYR A 354 -6.19 13.81 -4.12
CA TYR A 354 -4.82 14.30 -4.10
C TYR A 354 -4.05 13.88 -5.35
N GLU A 355 -3.11 14.71 -5.75
CA GLU A 355 -2.02 14.36 -6.66
C GLU A 355 -0.78 13.95 -5.85
N ILE A 356 -0.14 12.85 -6.24
CA ILE A 356 1.12 12.41 -5.64
C ILE A 356 2.23 13.36 -6.08
N ILE A 357 2.87 14.03 -5.12
CA ILE A 357 4.13 14.77 -5.34
C ILE A 357 5.29 13.77 -5.43
N ALA A 358 5.41 12.88 -4.43
CA ALA A 358 6.33 11.76 -4.42
C ALA A 358 5.92 10.69 -3.40
N ASP A 359 6.11 9.42 -3.76
CA ASP A 359 5.99 8.27 -2.86
C ASP A 359 7.35 7.62 -2.62
N PHE A 360 7.51 7.04 -1.42
CA PHE A 360 8.74 6.43 -0.96
C PHE A 360 8.46 5.14 -0.20
N GLY A 361 9.43 4.22 -0.25
CA GLY A 361 9.34 2.94 0.44
C GLY A 361 8.13 2.14 -0.01
N GLN A 362 7.40 1.55 0.93
CA GLN A 362 6.27 0.67 0.61
C GLN A 362 5.15 1.37 -0.18
N ALA A 363 5.00 2.68 -0.02
CA ALA A 363 4.00 3.45 -0.77
C ALA A 363 4.34 3.61 -2.25
N ARG A 364 5.63 3.50 -2.65
CA ARG A 364 6.11 3.86 -3.99
C ARG A 364 5.52 2.96 -5.07
N GLY A 365 4.73 3.55 -5.95
CA GLY A 365 4.20 2.91 -7.16
C GLY A 365 3.06 1.91 -6.94
N THR A 366 2.61 1.72 -5.70
CA THR A 366 1.56 0.75 -5.34
C THR A 366 0.28 1.40 -4.86
N ASN A 367 0.36 2.52 -4.15
CA ASN A 367 -0.80 3.14 -3.54
C ASN A 367 -1.66 3.90 -4.54
N THR A 368 -2.93 3.54 -4.62
CA THR A 368 -3.97 4.24 -5.40
C THR A 368 -4.98 4.95 -4.49
N ALA A 369 -5.38 4.28 -3.42
CA ALA A 369 -6.20 4.81 -2.34
C ALA A 369 -5.70 4.22 -1.01
N THR A 370 -5.93 4.91 0.09
CA THR A 370 -5.69 4.39 1.44
C THR A 370 -6.80 4.83 2.38
N ASN A 371 -7.14 3.93 3.31
CA ASN A 371 -8.11 4.15 4.38
C ASN A 371 -7.43 3.80 5.72
N LEU A 372 -6.81 4.78 6.34
CA LEU A 372 -5.92 4.62 7.49
C LEU A 372 -6.32 5.52 8.66
N PRO A 373 -5.88 5.26 9.91
CA PRO A 373 -4.98 4.21 10.36
C PRO A 373 -5.66 2.83 10.42
N ASN A 374 -4.85 1.77 10.37
CA ASN A 374 -5.32 0.37 10.47
C ASN A 374 -5.53 -0.07 11.93
N ASP A 375 -4.92 0.59 12.92
CA ASP A 375 -5.05 0.24 14.32
C ASP A 375 -6.52 0.27 14.76
N PRO A 376 -7.08 -0.85 15.28
CA PRO A 376 -8.50 -0.94 15.63
C PRO A 376 -8.90 -0.01 16.79
N LEU A 377 -7.97 0.33 17.69
CA LEU A 377 -8.23 1.24 18.80
C LEU A 377 -8.28 2.68 18.30
N PHE A 378 -7.30 3.08 17.49
CA PHE A 378 -7.20 4.44 16.96
C PHE A 378 -8.33 4.72 15.98
N SER A 379 -8.64 3.79 15.08
CA SER A 379 -9.74 3.93 14.13
C SER A 379 -11.11 4.01 14.80
N ARG A 380 -11.33 3.33 15.91
CA ARG A 380 -12.57 3.50 16.71
C ARG A 380 -12.63 4.85 17.42
N ARG A 381 -11.49 5.36 17.91
CA ARG A 381 -11.41 6.59 18.69
C ARG A 381 -11.47 7.84 17.83
N TYR A 382 -10.72 7.87 16.75
CA TYR A 382 -10.50 9.05 15.90
C TYR A 382 -11.14 8.94 14.52
N GLY A 383 -11.44 7.74 14.05
CA GLY A 383 -11.86 7.47 12.69
C GLY A 383 -10.68 7.08 11.78
N ARG A 384 -10.93 7.16 10.48
CA ARG A 384 -9.95 6.90 9.42
C ARG A 384 -10.01 8.03 8.41
N ILE A 385 -8.92 8.27 7.69
CA ILE A 385 -8.88 9.20 6.57
C ILE A 385 -8.72 8.43 5.25
N ILE A 386 -9.50 8.82 4.24
CA ILE A 386 -9.39 8.28 2.88
C ILE A 386 -8.61 9.27 2.02
N LEU A 387 -7.53 8.80 1.44
CA LEU A 387 -6.70 9.57 0.50
C LEU A 387 -6.78 8.93 -0.89
N MET A 388 -7.43 9.60 -1.83
CA MET A 388 -7.53 9.18 -3.23
C MET A 388 -6.42 9.82 -4.06
N ARG A 389 -5.63 9.02 -4.77
CA ARG A 389 -4.46 9.48 -5.55
C ARG A 389 -4.78 9.52 -7.03
N GLU A 390 -5.32 10.64 -7.50
CA GLU A 390 -5.92 10.72 -8.81
C GLU A 390 -4.91 10.70 -9.97
N ASN A 391 -3.74 11.33 -9.84
CA ASN A 391 -2.79 11.42 -10.94
C ASN A 391 -2.14 10.09 -11.33
N ILE A 392 -2.16 9.07 -10.45
CA ILE A 392 -1.81 7.71 -10.83
C ILE A 392 -3.04 6.93 -11.31
N MET A 393 -4.19 7.09 -10.67
CA MET A 393 -5.40 6.35 -11.02
C MET A 393 -5.99 6.76 -12.37
N LYS A 394 -5.84 8.05 -12.74
CA LYS A 394 -6.25 8.60 -14.04
C LYS A 394 -5.11 8.64 -15.05
N ASN A 395 -3.99 7.94 -14.79
CA ASN A 395 -2.84 7.96 -15.68
C ASN A 395 -3.21 7.36 -17.06
N PRO A 396 -2.96 8.08 -18.18
CA PRO A 396 -3.39 7.65 -19.50
C PRO A 396 -2.73 6.35 -19.99
N ASP A 397 -1.47 6.08 -19.61
CA ASP A 397 -0.78 4.84 -19.99
C ASP A 397 -1.38 3.62 -19.27
N LEU A 398 -1.75 3.76 -18.00
CA LEU A 398 -2.45 2.73 -17.24
C LEU A 398 -3.84 2.48 -17.82
N PHE A 399 -4.55 3.56 -18.16
CA PHE A 399 -5.86 3.45 -18.79
C PHE A 399 -5.78 2.80 -20.18
N ALA A 400 -4.80 3.16 -21.01
CA ALA A 400 -4.60 2.52 -22.30
C ALA A 400 -4.30 1.02 -22.17
N ASN A 401 -3.56 0.59 -21.14
CA ASN A 401 -3.32 -0.82 -20.86
C ASN A 401 -4.60 -1.54 -20.38
N ALA A 402 -5.41 -0.90 -19.54
CA ALA A 402 -6.73 -1.40 -19.13
C ALA A 402 -7.67 -1.55 -20.33
N THR A 403 -7.70 -0.58 -21.24
CA THR A 403 -8.51 -0.61 -22.46
C THR A 403 -8.12 -1.77 -23.38
N ARG A 404 -6.82 -2.06 -23.56
CA ARG A 404 -6.38 -3.22 -24.35
C ARG A 404 -6.88 -4.54 -23.76
N ARG A 405 -6.78 -4.70 -22.44
CA ARG A 405 -7.27 -5.88 -21.70
C ARG A 405 -8.78 -6.02 -21.84
N TRP A 406 -9.50 -4.92 -21.66
CA TRP A 406 -10.96 -4.83 -21.85
C TRP A 406 -11.39 -5.27 -23.25
N ASN A 407 -10.78 -4.70 -24.29
CA ASN A 407 -11.11 -5.00 -25.68
C ASN A 407 -10.78 -6.45 -26.09
N ALA A 408 -9.84 -7.10 -25.41
CA ALA A 408 -9.54 -8.51 -25.64
C ALA A 408 -10.59 -9.45 -25.03
N ALA A 409 -11.21 -9.04 -23.93
CA ALA A 409 -12.18 -9.87 -23.20
C ALA A 409 -13.63 -9.61 -23.62
N ILE A 410 -13.96 -8.36 -24.02
CA ILE A 410 -15.35 -7.88 -24.21
C ILE A 410 -15.71 -7.79 -25.69
N ALA A 411 -16.93 -8.16 -26.03
CA ALA A 411 -17.52 -8.04 -27.36
C ALA A 411 -17.59 -6.58 -27.82
N LEU A 412 -17.53 -6.36 -29.14
CA LEU A 412 -17.34 -5.05 -29.76
C LEU A 412 -18.35 -4.00 -29.30
N ASP A 413 -19.62 -4.36 -29.22
CA ASP A 413 -20.72 -3.44 -28.92
C ASP A 413 -20.67 -2.82 -27.52
N SER A 414 -20.00 -3.52 -26.57
CA SER A 414 -19.87 -3.07 -25.17
C SER A 414 -18.53 -2.38 -24.87
N ARG A 415 -17.60 -2.29 -25.84
CA ARG A 415 -16.23 -1.79 -25.57
C ARG A 415 -16.16 -0.31 -25.23
N SER A 416 -17.01 0.51 -25.82
CA SER A 416 -17.01 1.96 -25.60
C SER A 416 -17.33 2.36 -24.15
N ALA A 417 -18.01 1.51 -23.39
CA ALA A 417 -18.44 1.79 -22.03
C ALA A 417 -17.26 2.13 -21.09
N LEU A 418 -16.11 1.45 -21.19
CA LEU A 418 -14.97 1.71 -20.32
C LEU A 418 -14.40 3.13 -20.46
N ALA A 419 -14.48 3.71 -21.66
CA ALA A 419 -13.97 5.04 -21.98
C ALA A 419 -15.03 6.14 -21.93
N ALA A 420 -16.27 5.83 -21.59
CA ALA A 420 -17.40 6.75 -21.68
C ALA A 420 -17.21 8.03 -20.84
N ASP A 421 -16.55 7.94 -19.68
CA ASP A 421 -16.23 9.07 -18.79
C ASP A 421 -14.72 9.43 -18.86
N GLY A 422 -14.15 9.51 -20.05
CA GLY A 422 -12.74 9.88 -20.24
C GLY A 422 -11.71 9.01 -19.49
N GLY A 423 -12.12 7.80 -19.05
CA GLY A 423 -11.28 6.89 -18.27
C GLY A 423 -11.35 7.07 -16.75
N ALA A 424 -12.22 7.93 -16.24
CA ALA A 424 -12.39 8.17 -14.81
C ALA A 424 -13.18 7.08 -14.07
N GLY A 425 -13.84 6.15 -14.79
CA GLY A 425 -14.69 5.11 -14.19
C GLY A 425 -14.00 4.27 -13.11
N GLY A 426 -12.73 3.91 -13.31
CA GLY A 426 -11.93 3.18 -12.32
C GLY A 426 -11.67 3.98 -11.05
N PHE A 427 -11.38 5.26 -11.17
CA PHE A 427 -11.24 6.18 -10.04
C PHE A 427 -12.55 6.29 -9.26
N GLN A 428 -13.66 6.56 -9.92
CA GLN A 428 -14.97 6.70 -9.29
C GLN A 428 -15.41 5.41 -8.59
N ARG A 429 -15.21 4.24 -9.23
CA ARG A 429 -15.49 2.95 -8.60
C ARG A 429 -14.68 2.77 -7.31
N THR A 430 -13.37 3.03 -7.34
CA THR A 430 -12.52 2.88 -6.16
C THR A 430 -12.89 3.87 -5.07
N LEU A 431 -13.20 5.11 -5.43
CA LEU A 431 -13.68 6.11 -4.47
C LEU A 431 -14.92 5.61 -3.70
N TRP A 432 -15.92 5.10 -4.42
CA TRP A 432 -17.14 4.59 -3.81
C TRP A 432 -16.95 3.24 -3.11
N HIS A 433 -15.90 2.49 -3.45
CA HIS A 433 -15.47 1.32 -2.68
C HIS A 433 -14.96 1.74 -1.29
N GLU A 434 -14.06 2.72 -1.21
CA GLU A 434 -13.55 3.24 0.07
C GLU A 434 -14.69 3.85 0.94
N ILE A 435 -15.61 4.56 0.32
CA ILE A 435 -16.82 5.04 0.99
C ILE A 435 -17.70 3.87 1.44
N GLY A 436 -17.76 2.80 0.66
CA GLY A 436 -18.51 1.58 0.95
C GLY A 436 -18.14 0.93 2.29
N HIS A 437 -16.89 1.10 2.76
CA HIS A 437 -16.47 0.64 4.09
C HIS A 437 -17.21 1.35 5.24
N TYR A 438 -17.76 2.52 5.02
CA TYR A 438 -18.56 3.25 6.01
C TYR A 438 -20.04 2.90 5.97
N LEU A 439 -20.49 2.13 4.98
CA LEU A 439 -21.87 1.73 4.75
C LEU A 439 -22.09 0.24 5.07
N GLY A 440 -23.35 -0.12 5.35
CA GLY A 440 -23.73 -1.49 5.72
C GLY A 440 -23.54 -1.82 7.19
N PRO A 441 -23.84 -3.07 7.62
CA PRO A 441 -23.82 -3.47 9.02
C PRO A 441 -22.42 -3.48 9.63
N GLU A 442 -22.30 -3.11 10.90
CA GLU A 442 -21.06 -3.16 11.69
C GLU A 442 -21.04 -4.38 12.64
N GLN A 443 -22.20 -5.00 12.84
CA GLN A 443 -22.39 -6.14 13.74
C GLN A 443 -23.34 -7.15 13.12
N SER A 444 -23.15 -8.41 13.48
CA SER A 444 -24.13 -9.46 13.22
C SER A 444 -25.40 -9.28 14.08
N ARG A 445 -26.50 -9.97 13.74
CA ARG A 445 -27.80 -9.83 14.45
C ARG A 445 -27.74 -10.17 15.93
N ASP A 446 -26.77 -10.97 16.36
CA ASP A 446 -26.55 -11.32 17.76
C ASP A 446 -25.66 -10.29 18.51
N GLY A 447 -25.29 -9.17 17.85
CA GLY A 447 -24.53 -8.06 18.44
C GLY A 447 -23.01 -8.25 18.48
N ARG A 448 -22.47 -9.33 17.89
CA ARG A 448 -21.02 -9.50 17.75
C ARG A 448 -20.48 -8.61 16.64
N GLY A 449 -19.28 -8.05 16.81
CA GLY A 449 -18.53 -7.43 15.72
C GLY A 449 -18.29 -8.44 14.59
N LEU A 450 -18.24 -7.97 13.32
CA LEU A 450 -18.15 -8.86 12.17
C LEU A 450 -16.88 -9.73 12.19
N ASP A 451 -15.74 -9.19 12.62
CA ASP A 451 -14.48 -9.96 12.77
C ASP A 451 -14.64 -11.14 13.73
N GLN A 452 -15.30 -10.89 14.87
CA GLN A 452 -15.56 -11.92 15.87
C GLN A 452 -16.56 -12.96 15.36
N ALA A 453 -17.59 -12.53 14.65
CA ALA A 453 -18.66 -13.38 14.17
C ALA A 453 -18.23 -14.26 12.99
N LEU A 454 -17.56 -13.66 11.99
CA LEU A 454 -17.20 -14.28 10.71
C LEU A 454 -15.79 -14.86 10.67
N LYS A 455 -14.95 -14.50 11.66
CA LYS A 455 -13.54 -14.96 11.75
C LYS A 455 -12.78 -14.67 10.46
N GLY A 456 -12.08 -15.64 9.89
CA GLY A 456 -11.28 -15.49 8.67
C GLY A 456 -12.05 -15.12 7.39
N TRP A 457 -13.38 -14.97 7.45
CA TRP A 457 -14.20 -14.53 6.31
C TRP A 457 -14.59 -13.04 6.37
N ALA A 458 -14.33 -12.37 7.50
CA ALA A 458 -14.76 -10.99 7.71
C ALA A 458 -14.19 -10.04 6.63
N ASP A 459 -12.88 -10.07 6.40
CA ASP A 459 -12.22 -9.21 5.41
C ASP A 459 -12.74 -9.47 4.00
N THR A 460 -12.90 -10.75 3.60
CA THR A 460 -13.38 -11.10 2.26
C THR A 460 -14.80 -10.60 2.01
N LEU A 461 -15.69 -10.71 3.01
CA LEU A 461 -17.06 -10.18 2.92
C LEU A 461 -17.08 -8.65 2.94
N GLU A 462 -16.23 -8.02 3.74
CA GLU A 462 -16.14 -6.56 3.84
C GLU A 462 -15.68 -5.95 2.52
N GLU A 463 -14.64 -6.52 1.92
CA GLU A 463 -14.14 -6.09 0.61
C GLU A 463 -15.19 -6.32 -0.49
N MET A 464 -15.87 -7.47 -0.49
CA MET A 464 -16.94 -7.74 -1.45
C MET A 464 -18.13 -6.80 -1.28
N LYS A 465 -18.55 -6.53 -0.03
CA LYS A 465 -19.59 -5.56 0.28
C LYS A 465 -19.23 -4.17 -0.27
N SER A 466 -18.01 -3.71 -0.02
CA SER A 466 -17.55 -2.38 -0.44
C SER A 466 -17.47 -2.25 -1.95
N ASP A 467 -16.97 -3.27 -2.67
CA ASP A 467 -17.01 -3.30 -4.14
C ASP A 467 -18.45 -3.23 -4.68
N LEU A 468 -19.37 -4.02 -4.12
CA LEU A 468 -20.77 -4.02 -4.57
C LEU A 468 -21.51 -2.73 -4.21
N VAL A 469 -21.22 -2.15 -3.04
CA VAL A 469 -21.74 -0.83 -2.64
C VAL A 469 -21.28 0.24 -3.64
N SER A 470 -20.05 0.18 -4.14
CA SER A 470 -19.57 1.15 -5.13
C SER A 470 -20.41 1.16 -6.40
N LEU A 471 -20.80 -0.02 -6.89
CA LEU A 471 -21.63 -0.18 -8.08
C LEU A 471 -23.12 0.19 -7.82
N PHE A 472 -23.62 -0.19 -6.65
CA PHE A 472 -24.98 0.13 -6.21
C PHE A 472 -25.15 1.64 -5.97
N ALA A 473 -24.22 2.29 -5.27
CA ALA A 473 -24.24 3.72 -5.01
C ALA A 473 -24.19 4.54 -6.29
N MET A 474 -23.35 4.15 -7.25
CA MET A 474 -23.27 4.84 -8.54
C MET A 474 -24.61 4.80 -9.30
N GLN A 475 -25.34 3.67 -9.22
CA GLN A 475 -26.70 3.59 -9.78
C GLN A 475 -27.64 4.58 -9.07
N LYS A 476 -27.62 4.65 -7.74
CA LYS A 476 -28.46 5.57 -6.96
C LYS A 476 -28.13 7.04 -7.27
N LEU A 477 -26.86 7.36 -7.42
CA LEU A 477 -26.43 8.70 -7.82
C LEU A 477 -26.90 9.07 -9.24
N ALA A 478 -26.88 8.12 -10.16
CA ALA A 478 -27.40 8.35 -11.51
C ALA A 478 -28.92 8.53 -11.50
N ASP A 479 -29.66 7.74 -10.73
CA ASP A 479 -31.10 7.86 -10.54
C ASP A 479 -31.47 9.25 -9.95
N ALA A 480 -30.63 9.78 -9.05
CA ALA A 480 -30.74 11.10 -8.44
C ALA A 480 -30.18 12.25 -9.30
N GLN A 481 -29.69 11.96 -10.51
CA GLN A 481 -29.04 12.93 -11.42
C GLN A 481 -27.75 13.57 -10.86
N LEU A 482 -27.11 12.92 -9.89
CA LEU A 482 -25.82 13.31 -9.32
C LEU A 482 -24.63 12.66 -10.05
N ALA A 483 -24.88 11.69 -10.90
CA ALA A 483 -23.90 11.11 -11.82
C ALA A 483 -24.47 11.06 -13.25
N THR A 484 -23.60 11.27 -14.25
CA THR A 484 -24.01 11.21 -15.65
C THR A 484 -24.16 9.76 -16.13
N PRO A 485 -24.94 9.50 -17.21
CA PRO A 485 -25.04 8.17 -17.82
C PRO A 485 -23.66 7.62 -18.25
N GLU A 486 -22.78 8.48 -18.74
CA GLU A 486 -21.43 8.12 -19.18
C GLU A 486 -20.58 7.67 -17.97
N ARG A 487 -20.68 8.37 -16.84
CA ARG A 487 -20.01 7.98 -15.58
C ARG A 487 -20.52 6.64 -15.07
N LEU A 488 -21.82 6.44 -15.07
CA LEU A 488 -22.44 5.17 -14.71
C LEU A 488 -21.94 4.03 -15.58
N ALA A 489 -21.93 4.20 -16.91
CA ALA A 489 -21.43 3.20 -17.85
C ALA A 489 -19.95 2.86 -17.60
N ALA A 490 -19.11 3.87 -17.41
CA ALA A 490 -17.68 3.69 -17.16
C ALA A 490 -17.39 2.98 -15.81
N VAL A 491 -18.15 3.29 -14.76
CA VAL A 491 -18.03 2.63 -13.45
C VAL A 491 -18.47 1.17 -13.55
N ARG A 492 -19.57 0.86 -14.20
CA ARG A 492 -20.06 -0.50 -14.47
C ARG A 492 -19.03 -1.31 -15.25
N ALA A 493 -18.47 -0.77 -16.33
CA ALA A 493 -17.42 -1.41 -17.12
C ALA A 493 -16.15 -1.66 -16.28
N SER A 494 -15.75 -0.70 -15.45
CA SER A 494 -14.62 -0.85 -14.54
C SER A 494 -14.86 -1.94 -13.49
N GLY A 495 -16.09 -2.07 -12.97
CA GLY A 495 -16.50 -3.14 -12.06
C GLY A 495 -16.36 -4.51 -12.71
N ILE A 496 -16.87 -4.68 -13.93
CA ILE A 496 -16.71 -5.93 -14.70
C ILE A 496 -15.23 -6.22 -14.95
N LEU A 497 -14.45 -5.25 -15.48
CA LEU A 497 -13.03 -5.43 -15.76
C LEU A 497 -12.24 -5.93 -14.55
N ARG A 498 -12.58 -5.45 -13.34
CA ARG A 498 -11.95 -5.88 -12.11
C ARG A 498 -12.17 -7.37 -11.84
N THR A 499 -13.36 -7.90 -12.11
CA THR A 499 -13.70 -9.31 -11.89
C THR A 499 -13.04 -10.28 -12.89
N LEU A 500 -12.51 -9.77 -14.01
CA LEU A 500 -11.92 -10.58 -15.08
C LEU A 500 -10.41 -10.85 -14.90
N ASN A 501 -9.79 -10.36 -13.85
CA ASN A 501 -8.39 -10.64 -13.56
C ASN A 501 -8.16 -12.15 -13.31
N ASP A 502 -6.89 -12.60 -13.25
CA ASP A 502 -6.57 -13.99 -12.90
C ASP A 502 -6.92 -14.24 -11.42
N ASN A 503 -8.17 -14.60 -11.20
CA ASN A 503 -8.77 -14.74 -9.88
C ASN A 503 -8.91 -16.23 -9.50
N ARG A 504 -7.91 -17.05 -9.78
CA ARG A 504 -7.89 -18.43 -9.30
C ARG A 504 -8.08 -18.46 -7.80
N PRO A 505 -8.97 -19.33 -7.27
CA PRO A 505 -9.27 -19.33 -5.84
C PRO A 505 -8.01 -19.58 -5.01
N ARG A 506 -7.74 -18.64 -4.10
CA ARG A 506 -6.70 -18.75 -3.08
C ARG A 506 -7.29 -18.22 -1.78
N GLN A 507 -7.35 -19.06 -0.76
CA GLN A 507 -7.97 -18.69 0.53
C GLN A 507 -7.25 -17.54 1.25
N ASP A 508 -5.94 -17.38 0.96
CA ASP A 508 -5.10 -16.30 1.49
C ASP A 508 -5.24 -14.97 0.73
N GLN A 509 -6.15 -14.89 -0.26
CA GLN A 509 -6.30 -13.72 -1.13
C GLN A 509 -7.76 -13.27 -1.21
N PRO A 510 -8.24 -12.45 -0.27
CA PRO A 510 -9.63 -11.98 -0.19
C PRO A 510 -10.14 -11.39 -1.51
N TYR A 511 -9.34 -10.54 -2.16
CA TYR A 511 -9.71 -9.90 -3.42
C TYR A 511 -9.93 -10.88 -4.57
N GLN A 512 -9.12 -11.92 -4.67
CA GLN A 512 -9.29 -12.92 -5.73
C GLN A 512 -10.57 -13.72 -5.54
N LEU A 513 -10.87 -14.12 -4.31
CA LEU A 513 -12.11 -14.85 -4.01
C LEU A 513 -13.35 -14.02 -4.33
N MET A 514 -13.43 -12.78 -3.82
CA MET A 514 -14.59 -11.94 -4.03
C MET A 514 -14.82 -11.58 -5.51
N GLN A 515 -13.76 -11.35 -6.26
CA GLN A 515 -13.84 -11.05 -7.69
C GLN A 515 -14.33 -12.27 -8.49
N LEU A 516 -13.91 -13.47 -8.13
CA LEU A 516 -14.40 -14.69 -8.76
C LEU A 516 -15.87 -14.97 -8.42
N VAL A 517 -16.30 -14.72 -7.17
CA VAL A 517 -17.71 -14.77 -6.79
C VAL A 517 -18.54 -13.83 -7.65
N GLN A 518 -18.13 -12.55 -7.78
CA GLN A 518 -18.82 -11.56 -8.60
C GLN A 518 -18.91 -12.01 -10.06
N PHE A 519 -17.81 -12.50 -10.65
CA PHE A 519 -17.79 -12.96 -12.02
C PHE A 519 -18.78 -14.13 -12.25
N ASN A 520 -18.73 -15.17 -11.39
CA ASN A 520 -19.63 -16.32 -11.48
C ASN A 520 -21.10 -15.93 -11.27
N TRP A 521 -21.37 -14.99 -10.35
CA TRP A 521 -22.71 -14.45 -10.13
C TRP A 521 -23.23 -13.70 -11.35
N PHE A 522 -22.39 -12.85 -11.98
CA PHE A 522 -22.75 -12.11 -13.17
C PHE A 522 -23.07 -13.04 -14.35
N LEU A 523 -22.35 -14.15 -14.48
CA LEU A 523 -22.66 -15.19 -15.48
C LEU A 523 -23.96 -15.92 -15.16
N ASP A 524 -24.17 -16.34 -13.91
CA ASP A 524 -25.38 -17.05 -13.51
C ASP A 524 -26.65 -16.24 -13.72
N ARG A 525 -26.60 -14.95 -13.43
CA ARG A 525 -27.72 -14.02 -13.62
C ARG A 525 -27.86 -13.54 -15.08
N GLY A 526 -26.98 -13.96 -15.96
CA GLY A 526 -26.97 -13.59 -17.37
C GLY A 526 -26.72 -12.11 -17.62
N LEU A 527 -26.08 -11.41 -16.69
CA LEU A 527 -25.48 -10.10 -16.93
C LEU A 527 -24.33 -10.22 -17.93
N LEU A 528 -23.57 -11.29 -17.80
CA LEU A 528 -22.50 -11.66 -18.73
C LEU A 528 -22.86 -12.96 -19.45
N THR A 529 -22.66 -12.99 -20.76
CA THR A 529 -22.76 -14.19 -21.60
C THR A 529 -21.52 -14.30 -22.50
N THR A 530 -21.26 -15.45 -23.05
CA THR A 530 -20.13 -15.66 -24.00
C THR A 530 -20.65 -15.74 -25.41
N ASN A 531 -20.05 -14.98 -26.34
CA ASN A 531 -20.34 -15.10 -27.77
C ASN A 531 -19.56 -16.25 -28.42
N ALA A 532 -19.76 -16.46 -29.73
CA ALA A 532 -19.09 -17.52 -30.48
C ALA A 532 -17.56 -17.37 -30.52
N ASP A 533 -17.04 -16.17 -30.40
CA ASP A 533 -15.59 -15.88 -30.34
C ASP A 533 -15.00 -16.06 -28.93
N GLY A 534 -15.82 -16.46 -27.96
CA GLY A 534 -15.45 -16.61 -26.56
C GLY A 534 -15.15 -15.27 -25.86
N GLN A 535 -15.71 -14.16 -26.33
CA GLN A 535 -15.71 -12.86 -25.68
C GLN A 535 -16.99 -12.71 -24.84
N LEU A 536 -16.94 -11.84 -23.84
CA LEU A 536 -18.09 -11.55 -22.99
C LEU A 536 -18.98 -10.49 -23.62
N GLU A 537 -20.25 -10.78 -23.69
CA GLU A 537 -21.32 -9.83 -23.96
C GLU A 537 -21.89 -9.33 -22.64
N ILE A 538 -22.26 -8.05 -22.58
CA ILE A 538 -22.80 -7.40 -21.39
C ILE A 538 -24.26 -7.02 -21.64
N HIS A 539 -25.14 -7.46 -20.75
CA HIS A 539 -26.57 -7.17 -20.77
C HIS A 539 -26.89 -6.09 -19.73
N ASP A 540 -26.65 -4.82 -20.07
CA ASP A 540 -26.72 -3.68 -19.16
C ASP A 540 -28.04 -3.52 -18.42
N GLU A 541 -29.15 -3.95 -19.02
CA GLU A 541 -30.49 -3.95 -18.43
C GLU A 541 -30.61 -4.83 -17.18
N LYS A 542 -29.71 -5.83 -17.03
CA LYS A 542 -29.64 -6.73 -15.88
C LYS A 542 -28.70 -6.24 -14.79
N TYR A 543 -27.90 -5.21 -15.07
CA TYR A 543 -26.78 -4.82 -14.21
C TYR A 543 -27.22 -4.47 -12.78
N ALA A 544 -28.16 -3.53 -12.65
CA ALA A 544 -28.61 -3.04 -11.34
C ALA A 544 -29.21 -4.16 -10.49
N ALA A 545 -30.08 -5.01 -11.06
CA ALA A 545 -30.70 -6.11 -10.36
C ALA A 545 -29.69 -7.17 -9.94
N THR A 546 -28.71 -7.48 -10.79
CA THR A 546 -27.66 -8.47 -10.50
C THR A 546 -26.76 -8.01 -9.36
N VAL A 547 -26.32 -6.75 -9.37
CA VAL A 547 -25.51 -6.18 -8.29
C VAL A 547 -26.29 -6.14 -6.99
N ALA A 548 -27.54 -5.65 -7.01
CA ALA A 548 -28.39 -5.59 -5.82
C ALA A 548 -28.62 -6.98 -5.20
N SER A 549 -28.81 -8.02 -6.02
CA SER A 549 -29.02 -9.39 -5.52
C SER A 549 -27.78 -9.97 -4.85
N LEU A 550 -26.59 -9.74 -5.39
CA LEU A 550 -25.34 -10.20 -4.73
C LEU A 550 -25.03 -9.38 -3.47
N LEU A 551 -25.29 -8.08 -3.50
CA LEU A 551 -25.15 -7.23 -2.32
C LEU A 551 -26.08 -7.68 -1.19
N GLN A 552 -27.33 -8.05 -1.50
CA GLN A 552 -28.28 -8.59 -0.53
C GLN A 552 -27.77 -9.87 0.14
N GLU A 553 -27.23 -10.82 -0.63
CA GLU A 553 -26.63 -12.04 -0.09
C GLU A 553 -25.40 -11.73 0.78
N THR A 554 -24.54 -10.83 0.34
CA THR A 554 -23.36 -10.42 1.08
C THR A 554 -23.72 -9.82 2.44
N LEU A 555 -24.68 -8.90 2.45
CA LEU A 555 -25.18 -8.27 3.69
C LEU A 555 -25.90 -9.27 4.59
N ALA A 556 -26.63 -10.24 4.01
CA ALA A 556 -27.28 -11.32 4.77
C ALA A 556 -26.26 -12.21 5.48
N LEU A 557 -25.13 -12.54 4.84
CA LEU A 557 -24.02 -13.29 5.44
C LEU A 557 -23.35 -12.50 6.58
N GLN A 558 -23.12 -11.21 6.39
CA GLN A 558 -22.57 -10.33 7.45
C GLN A 558 -23.51 -10.28 8.66
N LEU A 559 -24.80 -10.06 8.43
CA LEU A 559 -25.81 -10.04 9.50
C LEU A 559 -26.02 -11.41 10.15
N GLY A 560 -25.88 -12.50 9.39
CA GLY A 560 -25.97 -13.86 9.90
C GLY A 560 -24.85 -14.22 10.87
N GLY A 561 -23.63 -13.70 10.62
CA GLY A 561 -22.46 -13.91 11.47
C GLY A 561 -22.07 -15.39 11.61
N ASP A 562 -22.36 -16.21 10.58
CA ASP A 562 -22.09 -17.65 10.56
C ASP A 562 -20.94 -17.97 9.60
N PRO A 563 -19.74 -18.34 10.12
CA PRO A 563 -18.59 -18.70 9.29
C PRO A 563 -18.82 -19.93 8.42
N ALA A 564 -19.66 -20.89 8.85
CA ALA A 564 -19.92 -22.11 8.11
C ALA A 564 -20.81 -21.83 6.88
N ALA A 565 -21.88 -21.07 7.05
CA ALA A 565 -22.75 -20.62 5.96
C ALA A 565 -21.94 -19.75 4.95
N THR A 566 -21.03 -18.91 5.46
CA THR A 566 -20.15 -18.11 4.61
C THR A 566 -19.18 -18.98 3.81
N ALA A 567 -18.57 -19.97 4.43
CA ALA A 567 -17.69 -20.93 3.74
C ALA A 567 -18.43 -21.71 2.65
N GLU A 568 -19.66 -22.12 2.90
CA GLU A 568 -20.53 -22.81 1.92
C GLU A 568 -20.83 -21.89 0.72
N PHE A 569 -21.17 -20.62 0.99
CA PHE A 569 -21.41 -19.62 -0.06
C PHE A 569 -20.17 -19.45 -0.96
N PHE A 570 -18.98 -19.23 -0.39
CA PHE A 570 -17.75 -19.09 -1.16
C PHE A 570 -17.40 -20.38 -1.91
N SER A 571 -17.55 -21.56 -1.30
CA SER A 571 -17.33 -22.85 -1.97
C SER A 571 -18.21 -23.01 -3.23
N ARG A 572 -19.46 -22.58 -3.13
CA ARG A 572 -20.42 -22.64 -4.26
C ARG A 572 -20.03 -21.69 -5.40
N TRP A 573 -19.54 -20.49 -5.09
CA TRP A 573 -19.35 -19.42 -6.08
C TRP A 573 -17.91 -19.21 -6.53
N THR A 574 -16.96 -20.01 -6.09
CA THR A 574 -15.54 -19.90 -6.48
C THR A 574 -15.07 -20.99 -7.43
N SER A 575 -15.98 -21.57 -8.20
CA SER A 575 -15.61 -22.56 -9.23
C SER A 575 -14.82 -21.88 -10.36
N TRP A 576 -13.67 -22.48 -10.73
CA TRP A 576 -12.83 -22.02 -11.83
C TRP A 576 -12.89 -23.00 -12.99
N LYS A 577 -13.27 -22.52 -14.17
CA LYS A 577 -13.36 -23.30 -15.41
C LYS A 577 -12.26 -22.88 -16.36
N LEU A 578 -11.52 -23.85 -16.93
CA LEU A 578 -10.38 -23.59 -17.82
C LEU A 578 -10.82 -23.00 -19.17
N ASP A 579 -11.94 -23.48 -19.69
CA ASP A 579 -12.52 -23.08 -20.96
C ASP A 579 -13.13 -21.66 -20.94
N LEU A 580 -13.39 -21.12 -19.79
CA LEU A 580 -13.99 -19.80 -19.62
C LEU A 580 -13.04 -18.85 -18.88
N HIS A 581 -12.83 -19.05 -17.56
CA HIS A 581 -12.08 -18.11 -16.72
C HIS A 581 -10.62 -18.00 -17.14
N GLU A 582 -9.94 -19.17 -17.34
CA GLU A 582 -8.55 -19.19 -17.79
C GLU A 582 -8.42 -18.63 -19.22
N ALA A 583 -9.36 -18.95 -20.10
CA ALA A 583 -9.33 -18.47 -21.49
C ALA A 583 -9.43 -16.93 -21.52
N ILE A 584 -10.33 -16.33 -20.74
CA ILE A 584 -10.49 -14.87 -20.65
C ILE A 584 -9.26 -14.24 -19.98
N ALA A 585 -8.80 -14.78 -18.85
CA ALA A 585 -7.61 -14.30 -18.15
C ALA A 585 -6.37 -14.37 -19.08
N LYS A 586 -6.23 -15.43 -19.86
CA LYS A 586 -5.15 -15.56 -20.85
C LYS A 586 -5.23 -14.49 -21.94
N ARG A 587 -6.42 -14.25 -22.52
CA ARG A 587 -6.62 -13.19 -23.53
C ARG A 587 -6.21 -11.81 -22.97
N MET A 588 -6.59 -11.51 -21.73
CA MET A 588 -6.22 -10.25 -21.08
C MET A 588 -4.72 -10.15 -20.83
N ARG A 589 -4.05 -11.24 -20.41
CA ARG A 589 -2.59 -11.26 -20.24
C ARG A 589 -1.86 -11.09 -21.56
N ASP A 590 -2.32 -11.74 -22.62
CA ASP A 590 -1.70 -11.64 -23.96
C ASP A 590 -1.84 -10.23 -24.56
N ALA A 591 -2.95 -9.55 -24.29
CA ALA A 591 -3.20 -8.18 -24.70
C ALA A 591 -2.46 -7.13 -23.84
N GLN A 592 -2.01 -7.51 -22.67
CA GLN A 592 -1.30 -6.64 -21.75
C GLN A 592 0.10 -6.30 -22.27
N THR A 593 0.36 -5.03 -22.58
CA THR A 593 1.66 -4.60 -23.08
C THR A 593 2.68 -4.41 -21.95
N THR A 594 2.23 -3.95 -20.78
CA THR A 594 3.06 -3.70 -19.61
C THR A 594 2.52 -4.43 -18.40
N ARG A 595 3.43 -4.98 -17.61
CA ARG A 595 3.14 -5.69 -16.36
C ARG A 595 3.57 -4.91 -15.12
N TYR A 596 4.64 -4.14 -15.26
CA TYR A 596 5.24 -3.37 -14.18
C TYR A 596 5.16 -1.88 -14.49
N ASN A 597 5.14 -1.08 -13.43
CA ASN A 597 5.12 0.37 -13.51
C ASN A 597 6.32 0.94 -12.76
N LEU A 598 7.26 1.55 -13.48
CA LEU A 598 8.35 2.33 -12.91
C LEU A 598 7.86 3.77 -12.76
N VAL A 599 7.46 4.14 -11.55
CA VAL A 599 6.98 5.49 -11.28
C VAL A 599 8.16 6.43 -11.04
N ARG A 600 8.14 7.57 -11.73
CA ARG A 600 9.10 8.67 -11.61
C ARG A 600 8.39 9.93 -11.16
N TYR A 601 9.03 10.65 -10.26
CA TYR A 601 8.46 11.86 -9.66
C TYR A 601 9.27 13.08 -10.08
N ALA A 602 8.60 14.05 -10.73
CA ALA A 602 9.24 15.28 -11.18
C ALA A 602 9.85 16.07 -10.00
N ALA A 603 9.23 16.01 -8.83
CA ALA A 603 9.74 16.65 -7.61
C ALA A 603 11.11 16.09 -7.16
N LEU A 604 11.49 14.88 -7.57
CA LEU A 604 12.79 14.26 -7.30
C LEU A 604 13.79 14.47 -8.44
N GLY A 605 13.44 15.23 -9.49
CA GLY A 605 14.27 15.40 -10.68
C GLY A 605 14.37 14.15 -11.57
N GLU A 606 13.41 13.24 -11.46
CA GLU A 606 13.38 11.95 -12.16
C GLU A 606 12.74 12.04 -13.56
#